data_2615be2bda7b0ef9c3bdd3d23276c0b4
#
_entry.id   2615be2bda7b0ef9c3bdd3d23276c0b4
#
_cell.length_a   1.000
_cell.length_b   1.000
_cell.length_c   1.000
_cell.angle_alpha   90.00
_cell.angle_beta   90.00
_cell.angle_gamma   90.00
#
_symmetry.space_group_name_H-M   'P 1'
#
loop_
_entity.id
_entity.type
_entity.pdbx_description
1 polymer ?
#
loop_
_entity_poly.entity_id
_entity_poly.type
_entity_poly.pdbx_seq_one_letter_code
_entity_poly.pdbx_strand_id
1 'polypeptide(L)'
;MNTSGPIDTGPTFSRHALWRRLGTARLRLAHAGFAAVALALAACTGSPPSLGPQATALAPAKQADVTADMSPAALREHQRILAAYGGVYNDPKLQAMLERTVEKLVAVSDRPDLHYRVTMLNSQSINAFALPTGQLYVTRGLVALANDESEVASVLAHEMGHVVARHAAIREEQAKQAALVGRVVSDVISDPEVGALALAKSKLALASFSRSQEFEADAIGIGIASRAGYDPYGAVRFLTSMEHNSELKPQQTAAAIDPRAPDFLSSHPATPERISNAVANARQYSGGPTTTGSIAGRDKSAYLGDIDGIVFGEDPSEGFVRGRRFLHPRLGFTFTAPDGFNLENTAQAVLGVKHGGGQALRLDVVRVPAEQTLAAYLTSGWIEGIDASTLEDVSVNGFAAATAAAKGDQWDFRLYAIRFGSDVYRFIFATKHSSPESDRIFRESVGTFRRMSLAEIESAKPLRLQIVTVGPSDTVEKLAMRMAVTDRQVERFRVLNGLEPGERLKSGSEVKIVVE
;
A
#
# COMPACT_ATOMS: atom_id res chain seq x y z
N MET A 1 -25.78 -61.25 -41.63
CA MET A 1 -27.24 -61.38 -41.48
C MET A 1 -27.69 -60.07 -40.86
N ASN A 2 -28.08 -59.13 -41.73
CA ASN A 2 -29.42 -58.70 -42.08
C ASN A 2 -30.24 -58.33 -40.84
N THR A 3 -30.81 -57.16 -40.72
CA THR A 3 -31.65 -56.34 -41.56
C THR A 3 -31.81 -54.96 -40.91
N SER A 4 -31.52 -53.87 -41.46
CA SER A 4 -32.26 -52.88 -42.28
C SER A 4 -33.72 -52.63 -41.91
N GLY A 5 -34.03 -51.32 -41.71
CA GLY A 5 -35.35 -50.79 -41.96
C GLY A 5 -35.59 -49.43 -41.27
N PRO A 6 -36.38 -48.54 -41.90
CA PRO A 6 -35.90 -47.17 -42.15
C PRO A 6 -36.73 -46.08 -41.44
N ILE A 7 -36.08 -44.91 -41.28
CA ILE A 7 -36.48 -43.52 -41.57
C ILE A 7 -37.96 -43.14 -41.43
N ASP A 8 -38.25 -42.18 -40.58
CA ASP A 8 -39.32 -41.24 -40.88
C ASP A 8 -38.87 -39.78 -40.59
N THR A 9 -39.05 -38.93 -41.60
CA THR A 9 -38.72 -37.52 -41.66
C THR A 9 -39.97 -36.69 -41.38
N GLY A 10 -39.94 -35.86 -40.39
CA GLY A 10 -40.95 -34.82 -40.15
C GLY A 10 -40.31 -33.43 -39.92
N PRO A 11 -40.94 -32.34 -40.27
CA PRO A 11 -40.29 -31.13 -40.76
C PRO A 11 -39.80 -30.16 -39.64
N THR A 12 -38.65 -29.63 -39.91
CA THR A 12 -38.01 -28.50 -39.18
C THR A 12 -38.84 -27.23 -39.28
N PHE A 13 -39.33 -26.71 -38.14
CA PHE A 13 -39.80 -25.32 -38.04
C PHE A 13 -38.68 -24.43 -37.50
N SER A 14 -38.14 -23.63 -38.39
CA SER A 14 -37.22 -22.52 -38.14
C SER A 14 -37.89 -21.48 -37.24
N ARG A 15 -37.30 -21.26 -36.02
CA ARG A 15 -37.60 -20.14 -35.14
C ARG A 15 -36.39 -19.19 -35.02
N HIS A 16 -35.94 -18.69 -36.16
CA HIS A 16 -34.97 -17.62 -36.21
C HIS A 16 -35.51 -16.48 -37.10
N ALA A 17 -36.38 -15.64 -36.56
CA ALA A 17 -36.62 -14.30 -37.11
C ALA A 17 -37.65 -13.53 -36.23
N LEU A 18 -37.28 -13.09 -35.00
CA LEU A 18 -38.09 -12.03 -34.35
C LEU A 18 -37.36 -11.25 -33.22
N TRP A 19 -36.04 -11.31 -33.10
CA TRP A 19 -35.33 -10.53 -32.08
C TRP A 19 -34.24 -9.59 -32.62
N ARG A 20 -34.44 -9.03 -33.80
CA ARG A 20 -33.51 -8.06 -34.40
C ARG A 20 -34.18 -6.71 -34.72
N ARG A 21 -35.01 -6.14 -33.85
CA ARG A 21 -35.50 -4.75 -34.06
C ARG A 21 -35.88 -3.97 -32.82
N LEU A 22 -35.26 -4.21 -31.62
CA LEU A 22 -35.53 -3.36 -30.45
C LEU A 22 -34.27 -3.00 -29.61
N GLY A 23 -33.07 -3.06 -30.20
CA GLY A 23 -31.80 -2.82 -29.48
C GLY A 23 -31.00 -1.56 -29.82
N THR A 24 -31.47 -0.66 -30.68
CA THR A 24 -30.65 0.47 -31.15
C THR A 24 -31.20 1.88 -30.89
N ALA A 25 -32.19 2.03 -30.00
CA ALA A 25 -32.81 3.34 -29.74
C ALA A 25 -32.63 3.88 -28.31
N ARG A 26 -31.77 3.26 -27.47
CA ARG A 26 -31.56 3.75 -26.09
C ARG A 26 -30.11 4.14 -25.70
N LEU A 27 -29.23 4.31 -26.68
CA LEU A 27 -27.82 4.68 -26.38
C LEU A 27 -27.38 6.03 -26.98
N ARG A 28 -28.28 6.98 -27.17
CA ARG A 28 -27.93 8.33 -27.70
C ARG A 28 -28.52 9.51 -26.94
N LEU A 29 -28.88 9.38 -25.67
CA LEU A 29 -29.42 10.50 -24.86
C LEU A 29 -28.80 10.70 -23.49
N ALA A 30 -27.54 10.27 -23.27
CA ALA A 30 -26.84 10.44 -22.01
C ALA A 30 -25.52 11.24 -22.11
N HIS A 31 -25.29 12.03 -23.17
CA HIS A 31 -24.06 12.83 -23.32
C HIS A 31 -24.30 14.31 -23.69
N ALA A 32 -25.44 14.87 -23.33
CA ALA A 32 -25.68 16.30 -23.49
C ALA A 32 -26.34 16.89 -22.25
N GLY A 33 -25.57 17.08 -21.16
CA GLY A 33 -26.13 17.66 -19.92
C GLY A 33 -25.11 17.93 -18.82
N PHE A 34 -23.85 18.24 -19.15
CA PHE A 34 -22.87 18.66 -18.15
C PHE A 34 -21.95 19.75 -18.69
N ALA A 35 -22.52 20.86 -19.12
CA ALA A 35 -21.78 22.10 -19.35
C ALA A 35 -22.77 23.26 -19.26
N ALA A 36 -23.00 23.78 -18.07
CA ALA A 36 -23.45 25.13 -17.77
C ALA A 36 -24.10 25.17 -16.37
N VAL A 37 -23.33 25.24 -15.29
CA VAL A 37 -23.63 26.03 -14.08
C VAL A 37 -22.30 26.17 -13.32
N ALA A 38 -21.54 27.13 -13.71
CA ALA A 38 -20.45 27.68 -12.90
C ALA A 38 -20.41 29.18 -13.20
N LEU A 39 -21.25 29.95 -12.52
CA LEU A 39 -21.01 31.37 -12.21
C LEU A 39 -22.15 31.91 -11.35
N ALA A 40 -21.74 32.55 -10.27
CA ALA A 40 -22.53 33.32 -9.33
C ALA A 40 -22.88 32.62 -8.02
N LEU A 41 -22.00 32.89 -7.03
CA LEU A 41 -22.38 33.28 -5.66
C LEU A 41 -21.08 33.66 -4.90
N ALA A 42 -20.61 34.86 -5.17
CA ALA A 42 -19.76 35.60 -4.24
C ALA A 42 -20.67 36.52 -3.43
N ALA A 43 -20.42 36.52 -2.13
CA ALA A 43 -20.84 37.49 -1.11
C ALA A 43 -21.77 36.92 -0.03
N CYS A 44 -21.17 36.62 1.11
CA CYS A 44 -21.51 37.20 2.42
C CYS A 44 -20.68 36.49 3.49
N THR A 45 -19.57 37.14 3.83
CA THR A 45 -18.72 36.76 4.97
C THR A 45 -19.31 37.37 6.24
N GLY A 46 -19.73 36.51 7.15
CA GLY A 46 -19.94 36.86 8.55
C GLY A 46 -19.10 35.92 9.41
N SER A 47 -18.01 36.42 9.98
CA SER A 47 -17.15 35.66 10.90
C SER A 47 -17.79 35.64 12.30
N PRO A 48 -17.89 34.47 12.98
CA PRO A 48 -18.15 34.42 14.41
C PRO A 48 -16.86 34.68 15.22
N PRO A 49 -16.97 35.21 16.46
CA PRO A 49 -15.81 35.62 17.25
C PRO A 49 -15.02 34.42 17.80
N SER A 50 -13.69 34.54 17.69
CA SER A 50 -12.71 33.61 18.24
C SER A 50 -12.60 33.73 19.76
N LEU A 51 -12.79 32.64 20.48
CA LEU A 51 -12.39 32.49 21.89
C LEU A 51 -11.56 31.22 22.05
N GLY A 52 -10.24 31.38 22.28
CA GLY A 52 -9.32 30.33 22.71
C GLY A 52 -7.87 30.63 22.29
N PRO A 53 -6.87 30.37 23.13
CA PRO A 53 -5.48 30.71 22.83
C PRO A 53 -4.99 29.92 21.63
N GLN A 54 -4.59 30.64 20.59
CA GLN A 54 -3.93 30.08 19.43
C GLN A 54 -2.57 29.50 19.86
N ALA A 55 -2.44 28.18 19.83
CA ALA A 55 -1.15 27.54 19.73
C ALA A 55 -0.55 28.02 18.40
N THR A 56 0.57 28.74 18.48
CA THR A 56 1.36 29.19 17.34
C THR A 56 1.84 27.94 16.59
N ALA A 57 1.09 27.51 15.58
CA ALA A 57 1.57 26.53 14.63
C ALA A 57 2.78 27.15 13.94
N LEU A 58 3.96 26.57 14.15
CA LEU A 58 5.15 26.85 13.35
C LEU A 58 4.72 26.75 11.88
N ALA A 59 4.91 27.84 11.13
CA ALA A 59 4.63 27.85 9.70
C ALA A 59 5.38 26.69 9.05
N PRO A 60 4.72 25.87 8.21
CA PRO A 60 5.40 24.81 7.50
C PRO A 60 6.53 25.45 6.69
N ALA A 61 7.75 24.89 6.85
CA ALA A 61 8.88 25.27 6.01
C ALA A 61 8.41 25.18 4.55
N LYS A 62 8.73 26.21 3.75
CA LYS A 62 8.43 26.22 2.32
C LYS A 62 9.04 24.97 1.70
N GLN A 63 8.24 23.92 1.51
CA GLN A 63 8.60 22.83 0.61
C GLN A 63 8.81 23.46 -0.76
N ALA A 64 9.95 23.19 -1.39
CA ALA A 64 10.12 23.45 -2.80
C ALA A 64 8.90 22.84 -3.52
N ASP A 65 8.23 23.63 -4.34
CA ASP A 65 7.00 23.17 -5.00
C ASP A 65 7.35 22.06 -6.00
N VAL A 66 7.37 20.83 -5.50
CA VAL A 66 7.71 19.60 -6.26
C VAL A 66 6.78 19.45 -7.47
N THR A 67 5.68 20.20 -7.51
CA THR A 67 4.64 20.10 -8.53
C THR A 67 4.71 21.16 -9.62
N ALA A 68 5.57 22.20 -9.48
CA ALA A 68 5.57 23.38 -10.33
C ALA A 68 5.73 23.10 -11.84
N ASP A 69 6.42 22.00 -12.22
CA ASP A 69 6.67 21.64 -13.62
C ASP A 69 5.96 20.33 -14.05
N MET A 70 5.02 19.82 -13.24
CA MET A 70 4.31 18.59 -13.58
C MET A 70 3.20 18.87 -14.59
N SER A 71 3.11 18.03 -15.63
CA SER A 71 1.92 18.02 -16.48
C SER A 71 0.66 17.70 -15.67
N PRO A 72 -0.54 18.12 -16.12
CA PRO A 72 -1.78 17.81 -15.41
C PRO A 72 -2.01 16.31 -15.19
N ALA A 73 -1.53 15.44 -16.08
CA ALA A 73 -1.61 14.00 -15.94
C ALA A 73 -0.65 13.49 -14.86
N ALA A 74 0.61 13.97 -14.85
CA ALA A 74 1.59 13.64 -13.84
C ALA A 74 1.17 14.11 -12.45
N LEU A 75 0.57 15.29 -12.34
CA LEU A 75 0.05 15.83 -11.08
C LEU A 75 -1.09 14.95 -10.52
N ARG A 76 -2.04 14.54 -11.37
CA ARG A 76 -3.12 13.62 -10.95
C ARG A 76 -2.58 12.28 -10.46
N GLU A 77 -1.57 11.74 -11.15
CA GLU A 77 -0.94 10.49 -10.73
C GLU A 77 -0.17 10.65 -9.42
N HIS A 78 0.60 11.73 -9.28
CA HIS A 78 1.25 12.07 -8.02
C HIS A 78 0.26 12.16 -6.84
N GLN A 79 -0.86 12.87 -7.01
CA GLN A 79 -1.90 12.97 -5.99
C GLN A 79 -2.53 11.61 -5.65
N ARG A 80 -2.72 10.74 -6.65
CA ARG A 80 -3.23 9.38 -6.44
C ARG A 80 -2.24 8.54 -5.63
N ILE A 81 -0.95 8.64 -5.93
CA ILE A 81 0.12 7.97 -5.18
C ILE A 81 0.16 8.48 -3.74
N LEU A 82 0.16 9.80 -3.53
CA LEU A 82 0.11 10.36 -2.17
C LEU A 82 -1.09 9.84 -1.37
N ALA A 83 -2.27 9.82 -1.98
CA ALA A 83 -3.47 9.28 -1.32
C ALA A 83 -3.37 7.78 -1.01
N ALA A 84 -2.66 7.00 -1.83
CA ALA A 84 -2.49 5.56 -1.60
C ALA A 84 -1.46 5.23 -0.51
N TYR A 85 -0.48 6.13 -0.29
CA TYR A 85 0.66 5.90 0.62
C TYR A 85 0.67 6.82 1.85
N GLY A 86 -0.46 7.42 2.24
CA GLY A 86 -0.57 8.23 3.46
C GLY A 86 0.01 9.64 3.37
N GLY A 87 0.26 10.13 2.16
CA GLY A 87 0.82 11.45 1.92
C GLY A 87 2.34 11.51 1.94
N VAL A 88 2.87 12.73 2.01
CA VAL A 88 4.32 12.99 2.14
C VAL A 88 4.75 12.83 3.59
N TYR A 89 5.84 12.10 3.83
CA TYR A 89 6.51 12.10 5.13
C TYR A 89 7.37 13.35 5.25
N ASN A 90 7.00 14.22 6.17
CA ASN A 90 7.56 15.57 6.26
C ASN A 90 8.75 15.58 7.22
N ASP A 91 9.92 15.23 6.70
CA ASP A 91 11.21 15.30 7.39
C ASP A 91 12.25 15.98 6.48
N PRO A 92 12.55 17.27 6.69
CA PRO A 92 13.45 18.00 5.82
C PRO A 92 14.88 17.45 5.76
N LYS A 93 15.35 16.82 6.84
CA LYS A 93 16.69 16.22 6.93
C LYS A 93 16.78 14.98 6.04
N LEU A 94 15.80 14.09 6.15
CA LEU A 94 15.72 12.89 5.32
C LEU A 94 15.45 13.24 3.86
N GLN A 95 14.56 14.19 3.58
CA GLN A 95 14.30 14.66 2.22
C GLN A 95 15.59 15.19 1.56
N ALA A 96 16.36 16.02 2.26
CA ALA A 96 17.63 16.55 1.75
C ALA A 96 18.69 15.46 1.56
N MET A 97 18.73 14.43 2.39
CA MET A 97 19.59 13.26 2.20
C MET A 97 19.22 12.51 0.91
N LEU A 98 17.94 12.20 0.70
CA LEU A 98 17.45 11.53 -0.50
C LEU A 98 17.73 12.35 -1.78
N GLU A 99 17.52 13.67 -1.74
CA GLU A 99 17.81 14.55 -2.88
C GLU A 99 19.28 14.51 -3.25
N ARG A 100 20.20 14.67 -2.27
CA ARG A 100 21.65 14.56 -2.52
C ARG A 100 22.04 13.18 -3.07
N THR A 101 21.42 12.11 -2.57
CA THR A 101 21.66 10.76 -3.08
C THR A 101 21.24 10.65 -4.53
N VAL A 102 20.04 11.11 -4.88
CA VAL A 102 19.53 11.09 -6.26
C VAL A 102 20.41 11.94 -7.19
N GLU A 103 20.82 13.14 -6.77
CA GLU A 103 21.71 14.01 -7.55
C GLU A 103 23.02 13.32 -7.90
N LYS A 104 23.68 12.64 -6.93
CA LYS A 104 24.90 11.86 -7.17
C LYS A 104 24.68 10.71 -8.15
N LEU A 105 23.55 9.99 -8.02
CA LEU A 105 23.22 8.87 -8.91
C LEU A 105 22.97 9.34 -10.34
N VAL A 106 22.20 10.43 -10.50
CA VAL A 106 21.89 11.00 -11.82
C VAL A 106 23.16 11.47 -12.55
N ALA A 107 24.06 12.15 -11.84
CA ALA A 107 25.28 12.70 -12.41
C ALA A 107 26.17 11.65 -13.10
N VAL A 108 26.07 10.38 -12.69
CA VAL A 108 26.88 9.26 -13.24
C VAL A 108 26.03 8.21 -13.95
N SER A 109 24.73 8.46 -14.11
CA SER A 109 23.82 7.56 -14.82
C SER A 109 24.01 7.67 -16.33
N ASP A 110 23.49 6.68 -17.08
CA ASP A 110 23.51 6.70 -18.54
C ASP A 110 22.51 7.71 -19.14
N ARG A 111 21.68 8.35 -18.29
CA ARG A 111 20.68 9.35 -18.64
C ARG A 111 20.74 10.57 -17.70
N PRO A 112 21.87 11.32 -17.70
CA PRO A 112 22.02 12.51 -16.86
C PRO A 112 21.09 13.66 -17.29
N ASP A 113 20.46 13.55 -18.46
CA ASP A 113 19.43 14.46 -18.98
C ASP A 113 18.07 14.29 -18.27
N LEU A 114 17.83 13.17 -17.59
CA LEU A 114 16.61 12.95 -16.85
C LEU A 114 16.64 13.67 -15.51
N HIS A 115 15.64 14.52 -15.30
CA HIS A 115 15.44 15.18 -14.00
C HIS A 115 14.62 14.29 -13.09
N TYR A 116 15.28 13.71 -12.09
CA TYR A 116 14.60 12.94 -11.07
C TYR A 116 14.22 13.82 -9.87
N ARG A 117 13.02 13.59 -9.34
CA ARG A 117 12.52 14.21 -8.11
C ARG A 117 12.10 13.12 -7.16
N VAL A 118 12.69 13.09 -5.98
CA VAL A 118 12.36 12.09 -4.96
C VAL A 118 11.36 12.64 -3.97
N THR A 119 10.35 11.84 -3.65
CA THR A 119 9.33 12.13 -2.62
C THR A 119 9.33 11.02 -1.59
N MET A 120 9.52 11.36 -0.32
CA MET A 120 9.37 10.42 0.79
C MET A 120 7.91 10.26 1.17
N LEU A 121 7.40 9.04 1.08
CA LEU A 121 6.00 8.70 1.37
C LEU A 121 5.82 8.28 2.83
N ASN A 122 4.71 8.72 3.44
CA ASN A 122 4.37 8.40 4.84
C ASN A 122 3.73 7.00 4.97
N SER A 123 4.39 5.98 4.46
CA SER A 123 3.93 4.60 4.54
C SER A 123 4.91 3.74 5.32
N GLN A 124 4.38 2.83 6.14
CA GLN A 124 5.16 1.80 6.83
C GLN A 124 5.57 0.65 5.92
N SER A 125 4.94 0.50 4.74
CA SER A 125 5.33 -0.53 3.78
C SER A 125 6.76 -0.29 3.31
N ILE A 126 7.50 -1.36 3.03
CA ILE A 126 8.83 -1.25 2.43
C ILE A 126 8.62 -1.17 0.93
N ASN A 127 8.79 0.03 0.36
CA ASN A 127 8.60 0.23 -1.07
C ASN A 127 9.41 1.43 -1.61
N ALA A 128 9.82 1.31 -2.88
CA ALA A 128 10.27 2.42 -3.72
C ALA A 128 9.82 2.15 -5.16
N PHE A 129 9.64 3.18 -5.95
CA PHE A 129 9.33 3.04 -7.37
C PHE A 129 9.59 4.34 -8.13
N ALA A 130 9.85 4.21 -9.42
CA ALA A 130 10.03 5.34 -10.33
C ALA A 130 8.91 5.39 -11.37
N LEU A 131 8.48 6.60 -11.70
CA LEU A 131 7.66 6.83 -12.88
C LEU A 131 8.56 7.19 -14.08
N PRO A 132 8.18 6.83 -15.30
CA PRO A 132 8.92 7.20 -16.52
C PRO A 132 9.13 8.71 -16.69
N THR A 133 8.35 9.51 -15.96
CA THR A 133 8.41 10.98 -15.96
C THR A 133 9.48 11.53 -15.01
N GLY A 134 10.27 10.68 -14.32
CA GLY A 134 11.34 11.08 -13.43
C GLY A 134 10.92 11.30 -11.96
N GLN A 135 9.68 10.99 -11.58
CA GLN A 135 9.31 10.96 -10.17
C GLN A 135 9.80 9.67 -9.53
N LEU A 136 10.59 9.79 -8.47
CA LEU A 136 11.00 8.71 -7.57
C LEU A 136 10.21 8.80 -6.27
N TYR A 137 9.74 7.68 -5.80
CA TYR A 137 9.06 7.57 -4.52
C TYR A 137 9.79 6.56 -3.65
N VAL A 138 9.94 6.89 -2.38
CA VAL A 138 10.51 5.99 -1.38
C VAL A 138 9.69 6.10 -0.11
N THR A 139 9.34 4.96 0.48
CA THR A 139 8.55 4.95 1.69
C THR A 139 9.42 5.08 2.94
N ARG A 140 8.84 5.63 3.99
CA ARG A 140 9.43 5.69 5.33
C ARG A 140 9.82 4.30 5.85
N GLY A 141 9.02 3.27 5.55
CA GLY A 141 9.33 1.89 5.94
C GLY A 141 10.60 1.36 5.30
N LEU A 142 10.88 1.69 4.04
CA LEU A 142 12.11 1.33 3.35
C LEU A 142 13.33 2.00 4.01
N VAL A 143 13.24 3.33 4.23
CA VAL A 143 14.31 4.08 4.89
C VAL A 143 14.56 3.57 6.32
N ALA A 144 13.52 3.19 7.06
CA ALA A 144 13.67 2.61 8.38
C ALA A 144 14.36 1.23 8.38
N LEU A 145 14.15 0.41 7.35
CA LEU A 145 14.78 -0.91 7.20
C LEU A 145 16.25 -0.79 6.82
N ALA A 146 16.59 0.07 5.88
CA ALA A 146 17.97 0.25 5.40
C ALA A 146 18.94 0.59 6.57
N ASN A 147 20.18 0.16 6.47
CA ASN A 147 21.20 0.28 7.51
C ASN A 147 22.31 1.27 7.19
N ASP A 148 22.40 1.72 5.95
CA ASP A 148 23.32 2.77 5.51
C ASP A 148 22.78 3.47 4.24
N GLU A 149 23.39 4.60 3.86
CA GLU A 149 22.99 5.36 2.67
C GLU A 149 23.21 4.56 1.38
N SER A 150 24.20 3.66 1.34
CA SER A 150 24.48 2.82 0.16
C SER A 150 23.36 1.82 -0.12
N GLU A 151 22.67 1.32 0.91
CA GLU A 151 21.48 0.48 0.75
C GLU A 151 20.33 1.27 0.10
N VAL A 152 20.05 2.49 0.57
CA VAL A 152 19.04 3.37 -0.02
C VAL A 152 19.42 3.77 -1.45
N ALA A 153 20.68 4.16 -1.65
CA ALA A 153 21.21 4.54 -2.96
C ALA A 153 21.07 3.41 -3.99
N SER A 154 21.34 2.16 -3.58
CA SER A 154 21.22 1.00 -4.47
C SER A 154 19.77 0.72 -4.88
N VAL A 155 18.79 0.92 -3.98
CA VAL A 155 17.37 0.80 -4.33
C VAL A 155 16.94 1.91 -5.29
N LEU A 156 17.30 3.16 -5.00
CA LEU A 156 16.98 4.28 -5.89
C LEU A 156 17.64 4.11 -7.28
N ALA A 157 18.87 3.62 -7.32
CA ALA A 157 19.56 3.33 -8.56
C ALA A 157 18.93 2.15 -9.32
N HIS A 158 18.40 1.13 -8.63
CA HIS A 158 17.63 0.04 -9.22
C HIS A 158 16.36 0.58 -9.91
N GLU A 159 15.62 1.49 -9.24
CA GLU A 159 14.45 2.15 -9.82
C GLU A 159 14.81 2.98 -11.06
N MET A 160 15.96 3.69 -11.00
CA MET A 160 16.49 4.38 -12.17
C MET A 160 16.86 3.40 -13.29
N GLY A 161 17.36 2.21 -12.95
CA GLY A 161 17.65 1.11 -13.90
C GLY A 161 16.39 0.70 -14.67
N HIS A 162 15.25 0.54 -14.00
CA HIS A 162 13.97 0.27 -14.66
C HIS A 162 13.53 1.37 -15.63
N VAL A 163 13.80 2.63 -15.31
CA VAL A 163 13.51 3.77 -16.20
C VAL A 163 14.44 3.80 -17.39
N VAL A 164 15.76 3.61 -17.19
CA VAL A 164 16.78 3.57 -18.24
C VAL A 164 16.51 2.43 -19.23
N ALA A 165 16.21 1.23 -18.73
CA ALA A 165 15.88 0.05 -19.53
C ALA A 165 14.44 0.09 -20.09
N ARG A 166 13.64 1.12 -19.76
CA ARG A 166 12.26 1.33 -20.22
C ARG A 166 11.32 0.16 -19.90
N HIS A 167 11.53 -0.52 -18.79
CA HIS A 167 10.77 -1.71 -18.41
C HIS A 167 9.27 -1.46 -18.28
N ALA A 168 8.86 -0.28 -17.82
CA ALA A 168 7.44 0.11 -17.75
C ALA A 168 6.77 0.18 -19.13
N ALA A 169 7.48 0.72 -20.14
CA ALA A 169 6.95 0.79 -21.51
C ALA A 169 6.84 -0.61 -22.14
N ILE A 170 7.83 -1.47 -21.91
CA ILE A 170 7.82 -2.87 -22.37
C ILE A 170 6.61 -3.61 -21.75
N ARG A 171 6.38 -3.44 -20.45
CA ARG A 171 5.24 -4.03 -19.75
C ARG A 171 3.89 -3.53 -20.25
N GLU A 172 3.78 -2.23 -20.53
CA GLU A 172 2.55 -1.65 -21.10
C GLU A 172 2.24 -2.25 -22.46
N GLU A 173 3.26 -2.42 -23.30
CA GLU A 173 3.07 -3.05 -24.62
C GLU A 173 2.68 -4.53 -24.50
N GLN A 174 3.33 -5.27 -23.61
CA GLN A 174 2.95 -6.66 -23.31
C GLN A 174 1.51 -6.77 -22.78
N ALA A 175 1.08 -5.81 -21.95
CA ALA A 175 -0.29 -5.75 -21.45
C ALA A 175 -1.31 -5.51 -22.58
N LYS A 176 -1.00 -4.61 -23.52
CA LYS A 176 -1.82 -4.37 -24.70
C LYS A 176 -1.95 -5.62 -25.57
N GLN A 177 -0.83 -6.31 -25.79
CA GLN A 177 -0.82 -7.55 -26.58
C GLN A 177 -1.61 -8.67 -25.86
N ALA A 178 -1.41 -8.85 -24.55
CA ALA A 178 -2.16 -9.82 -23.76
C ALA A 178 -3.66 -9.52 -23.72
N ALA A 179 -4.05 -8.25 -23.65
CA ALA A 179 -5.45 -7.84 -23.72
C ALA A 179 -6.08 -8.13 -25.12
N LEU A 180 -5.31 -7.94 -26.20
CA LEU A 180 -5.74 -8.29 -27.55
C LEU A 180 -5.96 -9.81 -27.69
N VAL A 181 -4.96 -10.60 -27.26
CA VAL A 181 -5.07 -12.06 -27.25
C VAL A 181 -6.24 -12.52 -26.38
N GLY A 182 -6.43 -11.92 -25.20
CA GLY A 182 -7.57 -12.23 -24.33
C GLY A 182 -8.92 -11.97 -24.97
N ARG A 183 -9.07 -10.90 -25.77
CA ARG A 183 -10.30 -10.64 -26.55
C ARG A 183 -10.53 -11.71 -27.63
N VAL A 184 -9.47 -12.03 -28.38
CA VAL A 184 -9.56 -13.07 -29.42
C VAL A 184 -9.90 -14.43 -28.81
N VAL A 185 -9.30 -14.77 -27.67
CA VAL A 185 -9.57 -16.02 -26.93
C VAL A 185 -11.01 -16.06 -26.41
N SER A 186 -11.52 -14.95 -25.83
CA SER A 186 -12.91 -14.88 -25.36
C SER A 186 -13.95 -14.96 -26.48
N ASP A 187 -13.58 -14.53 -27.69
CA ASP A 187 -14.47 -14.63 -28.86
C ASP A 187 -14.51 -16.05 -29.46
N VAL A 188 -13.47 -16.85 -29.21
CA VAL A 188 -13.33 -18.22 -29.77
C VAL A 188 -13.65 -19.32 -28.75
N ILE A 189 -13.37 -19.10 -27.45
CA ILE A 189 -13.61 -20.07 -26.38
C ILE A 189 -14.97 -19.79 -25.76
N SER A 190 -15.92 -20.70 -25.99
CA SER A 190 -17.28 -20.61 -25.44
C SER A 190 -17.38 -20.93 -23.96
N ASP A 191 -16.27 -21.25 -23.29
CA ASP A 191 -16.21 -21.56 -21.86
C ASP A 191 -15.74 -20.33 -21.05
N PRO A 192 -16.64 -19.69 -20.27
CA PRO A 192 -16.32 -18.49 -19.49
C PRO A 192 -15.27 -18.72 -18.41
N GLU A 193 -15.16 -19.93 -17.84
CA GLU A 193 -14.21 -20.23 -16.75
C GLU A 193 -12.79 -20.30 -17.30
N VAL A 194 -12.59 -20.93 -18.45
CA VAL A 194 -11.27 -21.01 -19.11
C VAL A 194 -10.80 -19.63 -19.56
N GLY A 195 -11.70 -18.80 -20.08
CA GLY A 195 -11.42 -17.42 -20.46
C GLY A 195 -11.04 -16.55 -19.24
N ALA A 196 -11.78 -16.66 -18.14
CA ALA A 196 -11.52 -15.94 -16.90
C ALA A 196 -10.17 -16.36 -16.26
N LEU A 197 -9.84 -17.64 -16.27
CA LEU A 197 -8.57 -18.16 -15.73
C LEU A 197 -7.37 -17.67 -16.57
N ALA A 198 -7.49 -17.68 -17.89
CA ALA A 198 -6.44 -17.19 -18.79
C ALA A 198 -6.20 -15.67 -18.58
N LEU A 199 -7.26 -14.89 -18.43
CA LEU A 199 -7.18 -13.46 -18.15
C LEU A 199 -6.58 -13.16 -16.77
N ALA A 200 -6.95 -13.94 -15.74
CA ALA A 200 -6.40 -13.81 -14.39
C ALA A 200 -4.89 -14.13 -14.36
N LYS A 201 -4.46 -15.21 -15.02
CA LYS A 201 -3.03 -15.55 -15.17
C LYS A 201 -2.24 -14.47 -15.91
N SER A 202 -2.81 -13.89 -16.97
CA SER A 202 -2.19 -12.79 -17.71
C SER A 202 -2.04 -11.53 -16.86
N LYS A 203 -3.07 -11.16 -16.08
CA LYS A 203 -3.00 -10.03 -15.15
C LYS A 203 -1.96 -10.25 -14.05
N LEU A 204 -1.88 -11.46 -13.50
CA LEU A 204 -0.89 -11.80 -12.47
C LEU A 204 0.53 -11.74 -13.00
N ALA A 205 0.77 -12.25 -14.22
CA ALA A 205 2.09 -12.19 -14.88
C ALA A 205 2.55 -10.75 -15.19
N LEU A 206 1.61 -9.82 -15.33
CA LEU A 206 1.89 -8.40 -15.58
C LEU A 206 1.96 -7.56 -14.27
N ALA A 207 1.70 -8.16 -13.12
CA ALA A 207 1.73 -7.44 -11.83
C ALA A 207 3.16 -7.18 -11.35
N SER A 208 4.14 -8.02 -11.71
CA SER A 208 5.55 -7.89 -11.35
C SER A 208 6.44 -7.78 -12.59
N PHE A 209 7.66 -7.28 -12.43
CA PHE A 209 8.67 -7.35 -13.47
C PHE A 209 9.13 -8.80 -13.69
N SER A 210 9.59 -9.11 -14.91
CA SER A 210 10.17 -10.43 -15.18
C SER A 210 11.53 -10.55 -14.48
N ARG A 211 11.97 -11.80 -14.19
CA ARG A 211 13.29 -12.03 -13.59
C ARG A 211 14.44 -11.39 -14.39
N SER A 212 14.37 -11.44 -15.72
CA SER A 212 15.40 -10.82 -16.57
C SER A 212 15.42 -9.31 -16.43
N GLN A 213 14.26 -8.66 -16.29
CA GLN A 213 14.15 -7.22 -16.06
C GLN A 213 14.70 -6.83 -14.68
N GLU A 214 14.45 -7.66 -13.64
CA GLU A 214 15.02 -7.47 -12.32
C GLU A 214 16.57 -7.58 -12.35
N PHE A 215 17.11 -8.60 -13.02
CA PHE A 215 18.57 -8.76 -13.15
C PHE A 215 19.22 -7.63 -13.92
N GLU A 216 18.58 -7.13 -14.97
CA GLU A 216 19.04 -5.98 -15.74
C GLU A 216 19.00 -4.70 -14.89
N ALA A 217 17.92 -4.45 -14.15
CA ALA A 217 17.80 -3.30 -13.27
C ALA A 217 18.82 -3.36 -12.11
N ASP A 218 19.05 -4.55 -11.53
CA ASP A 218 20.09 -4.77 -10.50
C ASP A 218 21.49 -4.46 -11.07
N ALA A 219 21.83 -4.95 -12.26
CA ALA A 219 23.14 -4.71 -12.87
C ALA A 219 23.36 -3.22 -13.18
N ILE A 220 22.37 -2.55 -13.76
CA ILE A 220 22.42 -1.12 -14.05
C ILE A 220 22.52 -0.32 -12.74
N GLY A 221 21.67 -0.63 -11.76
CA GLY A 221 21.58 0.08 -10.48
C GLY A 221 22.87 -0.04 -9.66
N ILE A 222 23.44 -1.25 -9.52
CA ILE A 222 24.73 -1.47 -8.85
C ILE A 222 25.85 -0.70 -9.54
N GLY A 223 25.84 -0.67 -10.88
CA GLY A 223 26.82 0.10 -11.66
C GLY A 223 26.68 1.61 -11.40
N ILE A 224 25.48 2.16 -11.41
CA ILE A 224 25.21 3.58 -11.10
C ILE A 224 25.66 3.90 -9.67
N ALA A 225 25.20 3.14 -8.68
CA ALA A 225 25.54 3.36 -7.27
C ALA A 225 27.06 3.33 -7.03
N SER A 226 27.76 2.37 -7.62
CA SER A 226 29.22 2.26 -7.53
C SER A 226 29.94 3.46 -8.14
N ARG A 227 29.53 3.91 -9.34
CA ARG A 227 30.10 5.12 -9.97
C ARG A 227 29.81 6.38 -9.17
N ALA A 228 28.69 6.45 -8.46
CA ALA A 228 28.34 7.53 -7.55
C ALA A 228 29.13 7.52 -6.23
N GLY A 229 29.98 6.50 -6.01
CA GLY A 229 30.83 6.36 -4.82
C GLY A 229 30.19 5.62 -3.66
N TYR A 230 29.02 4.98 -3.86
CA TYR A 230 28.38 4.12 -2.87
C TYR A 230 28.97 2.69 -2.90
N ASP A 231 28.85 1.99 -1.76
CA ASP A 231 29.27 0.60 -1.66
C ASP A 231 28.40 -0.30 -2.58
N PRO A 232 29.00 -0.97 -3.59
CA PRO A 232 28.25 -1.84 -4.50
C PRO A 232 27.54 -3.02 -3.80
N TYR A 233 27.99 -3.40 -2.59
CA TYR A 233 27.30 -4.41 -1.77
C TYR A 233 26.06 -3.89 -1.04
N GLY A 234 25.72 -2.61 -1.12
CA GLY A 234 24.49 -2.05 -0.58
C GLY A 234 23.25 -2.78 -1.11
N ALA A 235 23.21 -3.10 -2.40
CA ALA A 235 22.13 -3.89 -3.01
C ALA A 235 21.99 -5.28 -2.38
N VAL A 236 23.13 -5.96 -2.15
CA VAL A 236 23.16 -7.31 -1.55
C VAL A 236 22.59 -7.26 -0.13
N ARG A 237 23.08 -6.32 0.69
CA ARG A 237 22.61 -6.17 2.09
C ARG A 237 21.11 -5.86 2.15
N PHE A 238 20.64 -4.94 1.31
CA PHE A 238 19.22 -4.57 1.31
C PHE A 238 18.33 -5.72 0.84
N LEU A 239 18.69 -6.44 -0.24
CA LEU A 239 17.95 -7.62 -0.71
C LEU A 239 17.88 -8.71 0.37
N THR A 240 18.97 -8.97 1.08
CA THR A 240 19.02 -9.92 2.20
C THR A 240 18.11 -9.46 3.36
N SER A 241 18.18 -8.18 3.72
CA SER A 241 17.30 -7.62 4.77
C SER A 241 15.82 -7.73 4.39
N MET A 242 15.49 -7.55 3.12
CA MET A 242 14.12 -7.72 2.61
C MET A 242 13.67 -9.18 2.64
N GLU A 243 14.52 -10.13 2.25
CA GLU A 243 14.24 -11.57 2.35
C GLU A 243 13.91 -11.96 3.80
N HIS A 244 14.79 -11.64 4.74
CA HIS A 244 14.58 -11.90 6.17
C HIS A 244 13.33 -11.18 6.72
N ASN A 245 13.05 -9.95 6.28
CA ASN A 245 11.82 -9.25 6.69
C ASN A 245 10.56 -9.94 6.16
N SER A 246 10.61 -10.55 4.98
CA SER A 246 9.47 -11.30 4.44
C SER A 246 9.12 -12.54 5.27
N GLU A 247 10.12 -13.20 5.86
CA GLU A 247 9.95 -14.35 6.76
C GLU A 247 9.31 -13.97 8.11
N LEU A 248 9.41 -12.69 8.50
CA LEU A 248 8.76 -12.17 9.70
C LEU A 248 7.26 -11.94 9.51
N LYS A 249 6.80 -11.77 8.28
CA LYS A 249 5.36 -11.64 8.01
C LYS A 249 4.68 -13.00 8.28
N PRO A 250 3.56 -13.05 9.02
CA PRO A 250 2.76 -14.25 9.09
C PRO A 250 2.46 -14.70 7.65
N GLN A 251 2.47 -16.00 7.39
CA GLN A 251 1.97 -16.54 6.11
C GLN A 251 0.48 -16.21 5.99
N GLN A 252 0.17 -14.99 5.69
CA GLN A 252 -1.18 -14.54 5.44
C GLN A 252 -1.54 -14.93 4.01
N THR A 253 -2.64 -15.59 3.90
CA THR A 253 -3.32 -15.90 2.63
C THR A 253 -3.31 -14.63 1.76
N ALA A 254 -2.97 -14.82 0.48
CA ALA A 254 -2.81 -13.80 -0.56
C ALA A 254 -3.99 -12.82 -0.78
N ALA A 255 -5.00 -12.84 0.09
CA ALA A 255 -6.19 -11.99 0.04
C ALA A 255 -6.03 -10.64 0.77
N ALA A 256 -4.93 -10.39 1.48
CA ALA A 256 -4.74 -9.20 2.31
C ALA A 256 -3.79 -8.16 1.70
N ILE A 257 -3.36 -8.33 0.46
CA ILE A 257 -2.54 -7.32 -0.22
C ILE A 257 -3.50 -6.27 -0.78
N ASP A 258 -3.42 -5.02 -0.27
CA ASP A 258 -4.08 -3.91 -0.96
C ASP A 258 -3.43 -3.76 -2.35
N PRO A 259 -4.14 -4.06 -3.45
CA PRO A 259 -3.58 -3.99 -4.79
C PRO A 259 -3.24 -2.56 -5.22
N ARG A 260 -3.58 -1.56 -4.40
CA ARG A 260 -3.36 -0.14 -4.67
C ARG A 260 -2.10 0.42 -4.02
N ALA A 261 -1.58 -0.29 -2.99
CA ALA A 261 -0.31 0.04 -2.33
C ALA A 261 0.55 -1.23 -2.22
N PRO A 262 1.07 -1.73 -3.35
CA PRO A 262 1.87 -2.94 -3.37
C PRO A 262 3.15 -2.77 -2.53
N ASP A 263 3.51 -3.82 -1.80
CA ASP A 263 4.82 -3.95 -1.18
C ASP A 263 5.89 -4.17 -2.26
N PHE A 264 7.12 -3.69 -2.03
CA PHE A 264 8.26 -3.83 -2.96
C PHE A 264 8.44 -5.27 -3.44
N LEU A 265 8.37 -6.25 -2.54
CA LEU A 265 8.53 -7.67 -2.88
C LEU A 265 7.44 -8.22 -3.80
N SER A 266 6.27 -7.58 -3.88
CA SER A 266 5.20 -8.00 -4.80
C SER A 266 5.50 -7.61 -6.25
N SER A 267 6.23 -6.51 -6.46
CA SER A 267 6.69 -6.04 -7.78
C SER A 267 8.13 -6.44 -8.10
N HIS A 268 8.98 -6.58 -7.07
CA HIS A 268 10.42 -6.86 -7.15
C HIS A 268 10.81 -8.01 -6.20
N PRO A 269 10.51 -9.27 -6.50
CA PRO A 269 10.78 -10.38 -5.59
C PRO A 269 12.28 -10.49 -5.25
N ALA A 270 12.60 -10.51 -3.95
CA ALA A 270 13.93 -10.86 -3.48
C ALA A 270 14.09 -12.38 -3.56
N THR A 271 14.79 -12.87 -4.58
CA THR A 271 15.07 -14.28 -4.73
C THR A 271 16.53 -14.57 -4.44
N PRO A 272 16.89 -15.78 -3.96
CA PRO A 272 18.30 -16.18 -3.77
C PRO A 272 19.15 -15.97 -5.02
N GLU A 273 18.55 -16.12 -6.21
CA GLU A 273 19.22 -15.88 -7.48
C GLU A 273 19.53 -14.39 -7.67
N ARG A 274 18.62 -13.47 -7.31
CA ARG A 274 18.87 -12.02 -7.35
C ARG A 274 20.02 -11.64 -6.42
N ILE A 275 20.01 -12.14 -5.19
CA ILE A 275 21.09 -11.89 -4.23
C ILE A 275 22.42 -12.41 -4.77
N SER A 276 22.45 -13.63 -5.33
CA SER A 276 23.65 -14.19 -5.93
C SER A 276 24.17 -13.36 -7.12
N ASN A 277 23.28 -12.90 -8.00
CA ASN A 277 23.62 -12.03 -9.12
C ASN A 277 24.09 -10.64 -8.65
N ALA A 278 23.45 -10.08 -7.62
CA ALA A 278 23.89 -8.82 -7.03
C ALA A 278 25.32 -8.93 -6.46
N VAL A 279 25.67 -10.04 -5.81
CA VAL A 279 27.05 -10.33 -5.37
C VAL A 279 28.01 -10.38 -6.55
N ALA A 280 27.62 -11.06 -7.65
CA ALA A 280 28.48 -11.16 -8.85
C ALA A 280 28.68 -9.78 -9.50
N ASN A 281 27.63 -8.98 -9.59
CA ASN A 281 27.72 -7.61 -10.12
C ASN A 281 28.56 -6.71 -9.20
N ALA A 282 28.35 -6.75 -7.88
CA ALA A 282 29.12 -5.94 -6.93
C ALA A 282 30.62 -6.23 -6.98
N ARG A 283 31.02 -7.49 -7.17
CA ARG A 283 32.43 -7.89 -7.33
C ARG A 283 33.15 -7.21 -8.50
N GLN A 284 32.44 -6.89 -9.59
CA GLN A 284 33.02 -6.21 -10.74
C GLN A 284 33.49 -4.78 -10.40
N TYR A 285 32.89 -4.16 -9.38
CA TYR A 285 33.20 -2.80 -8.95
C TYR A 285 34.07 -2.75 -7.68
N SER A 286 34.36 -3.90 -7.04
CA SER A 286 35.08 -3.97 -5.75
C SER A 286 36.61 -3.84 -5.88
N GLY A 287 37.15 -3.73 -7.08
CA GLY A 287 38.62 -3.66 -7.34
C GLY A 287 39.16 -2.24 -7.50
N GLY A 288 38.35 -1.21 -7.37
CA GLY A 288 38.78 0.19 -7.52
C GLY A 288 39.43 0.78 -6.26
N PRO A 289 40.27 1.83 -6.39
CA PRO A 289 41.03 2.43 -5.29
C PRO A 289 40.16 3.13 -4.21
N THR A 290 38.83 3.19 -4.35
CA THR A 290 37.90 3.90 -3.46
C THR A 290 37.16 3.01 -2.48
N THR A 291 37.31 1.69 -2.52
CA THR A 291 36.55 0.74 -1.68
C THR A 291 37.35 0.26 -0.47
N THR A 292 37.88 1.14 0.34
CA THR A 292 38.39 0.74 1.64
C THR A 292 37.30 0.92 2.71
N GLY A 293 37.08 -0.10 3.53
CA GLY A 293 36.06 -0.21 4.57
C GLY A 293 35.93 0.95 5.58
N SER A 294 36.66 2.04 5.35
CA SER A 294 36.59 3.30 6.09
C SER A 294 35.42 4.22 5.65
N ILE A 295 34.92 4.07 4.40
CA ILE A 295 33.83 4.90 3.89
C ILE A 295 32.49 4.34 4.34
N ALA A 296 32.30 3.02 4.26
CA ALA A 296 31.10 2.34 4.67
C ALA A 296 30.74 2.53 6.18
N GLY A 297 31.76 2.61 7.05
CA GLY A 297 31.54 2.80 8.49
C GLY A 297 31.09 4.23 8.86
N ARG A 298 31.60 5.26 8.18
CA ARG A 298 31.21 6.66 8.39
C ARG A 298 29.82 6.93 7.81
N ASP A 299 29.53 6.34 6.68
CA ASP A 299 28.23 6.43 6.02
C ASP A 299 27.13 5.84 6.89
N LYS A 300 27.40 4.69 7.55
CA LYS A 300 26.42 4.06 8.44
C LYS A 300 26.06 4.93 9.64
N SER A 301 27.05 5.49 10.36
CA SER A 301 26.79 6.33 11.53
C SER A 301 26.07 7.62 11.18
N ALA A 302 26.44 8.27 10.07
CA ALA A 302 25.73 9.46 9.59
C ALA A 302 24.28 9.13 9.23
N TYR A 303 24.06 8.05 8.51
CA TYR A 303 22.73 7.58 8.12
C TYR A 303 21.87 7.25 9.34
N LEU A 304 22.39 6.46 10.27
CA LEU A 304 21.67 6.14 11.51
C LEU A 304 21.30 7.39 12.31
N GLY A 305 22.20 8.39 12.38
CA GLY A 305 21.89 9.68 12.99
C GLY A 305 20.84 10.49 12.21
N ASP A 306 20.71 10.29 10.89
CA ASP A 306 19.67 10.94 10.08
C ASP A 306 18.30 10.31 10.30
N ILE A 307 18.20 9.00 10.51
CA ILE A 307 16.94 8.29 10.74
C ILE A 307 16.54 8.17 12.22
N ASP A 308 17.34 8.66 13.16
CA ASP A 308 16.99 8.65 14.58
C ASP A 308 15.70 9.44 14.83
N GLY A 309 14.73 8.82 15.49
CA GLY A 309 13.41 9.40 15.75
C GLY A 309 12.39 9.23 14.62
N ILE A 310 12.75 8.63 13.47
CA ILE A 310 11.78 8.35 12.40
C ILE A 310 10.62 7.50 12.94
N VAL A 311 9.39 7.81 12.52
CA VAL A 311 8.21 7.02 12.90
C VAL A 311 8.37 5.60 12.34
N PHE A 312 8.20 4.61 13.20
CA PHE A 312 8.26 3.18 12.85
C PHE A 312 6.85 2.58 12.88
N GLY A 313 6.51 1.79 11.86
CA GLY A 313 5.16 1.22 11.77
C GLY A 313 4.10 2.27 11.41
N GLU A 314 2.99 2.27 12.13
CA GLU A 314 1.82 3.10 11.82
C GLU A 314 2.00 4.58 12.22
N ASP A 315 1.36 5.48 11.46
CA ASP A 315 1.38 6.93 11.72
C ASP A 315 0.10 7.39 12.44
N PRO A 316 0.21 8.33 13.41
CA PRO A 316 -0.96 8.87 14.11
C PRO A 316 -2.04 9.48 13.19
N SER A 317 -1.66 9.96 12.01
CA SER A 317 -2.60 10.53 11.06
C SER A 317 -3.53 9.51 10.42
N GLU A 318 -3.13 8.23 10.44
CA GLU A 318 -3.89 7.11 9.87
C GLU A 318 -4.45 6.16 10.94
N GLY A 319 -4.03 6.34 12.19
CA GLY A 319 -4.43 5.49 13.32
C GLY A 319 -3.50 4.31 13.55
N PHE A 320 -3.81 3.53 14.60
CA PHE A 320 -3.00 2.41 15.08
C PHE A 320 -3.81 1.15 15.28
N VAL A 321 -3.24 0.02 14.93
CA VAL A 321 -3.72 -1.31 15.31
C VAL A 321 -2.96 -1.77 16.56
N ARG A 322 -3.69 -2.16 17.60
CA ARG A 322 -3.18 -2.76 18.82
C ARG A 322 -3.95 -4.05 19.10
N GLY A 323 -3.40 -5.16 18.63
CA GLY A 323 -4.11 -6.44 18.59
C GLY A 323 -5.36 -6.36 17.70
N ARG A 324 -6.54 -6.55 18.29
CA ARG A 324 -7.84 -6.42 17.59
C ARG A 324 -8.45 -5.01 17.69
N ARG A 325 -7.81 -4.10 18.41
CA ARG A 325 -8.31 -2.75 18.61
C ARG A 325 -7.66 -1.79 17.62
N PHE A 326 -8.48 -1.01 16.94
CA PHE A 326 -8.07 0.15 16.16
C PHE A 326 -8.30 1.44 16.93
N LEU A 327 -7.31 2.32 16.93
CA LEU A 327 -7.35 3.63 17.56
C LEU A 327 -6.97 4.69 16.51
N HIS A 328 -7.75 5.73 16.39
CA HIS A 328 -7.42 6.86 15.52
C HIS A 328 -7.36 8.16 16.33
N PRO A 329 -6.19 8.49 16.93
CA PRO A 329 -6.07 9.63 17.84
C PRO A 329 -6.46 10.96 17.22
N ARG A 330 -6.09 11.19 15.95
CA ARG A 330 -6.39 12.43 15.22
C ARG A 330 -7.88 12.62 14.95
N LEU A 331 -8.60 11.56 14.60
CA LEU A 331 -10.05 11.60 14.39
C LEU A 331 -10.85 11.35 15.68
N GLY A 332 -10.19 10.88 16.73
CA GLY A 332 -10.75 10.72 18.07
C GLY A 332 -11.73 9.55 18.22
N PHE A 333 -11.54 8.45 17.47
CA PHE A 333 -12.38 7.26 17.60
C PHE A 333 -11.57 5.95 17.75
N THR A 334 -12.24 4.94 18.27
CA THR A 334 -11.70 3.58 18.43
C THR A 334 -12.79 2.55 18.20
N PHE A 335 -12.40 1.36 17.77
CA PHE A 335 -13.26 0.16 17.77
C PHE A 335 -12.43 -1.10 18.00
N THR A 336 -13.11 -2.22 18.28
CA THR A 336 -12.47 -3.54 18.45
C THR A 336 -13.09 -4.53 17.47
N ALA A 337 -12.25 -5.14 16.64
CA ALA A 337 -12.67 -6.20 15.71
C ALA A 337 -13.12 -7.47 16.44
N PRO A 338 -13.92 -8.35 15.80
CA PRO A 338 -14.32 -9.61 16.40
C PRO A 338 -13.13 -10.50 16.77
N ASP A 339 -13.36 -11.46 17.68
CA ASP A 339 -12.34 -12.44 18.06
C ASP A 339 -11.83 -13.23 16.87
N GLY A 340 -10.50 -13.43 16.83
CA GLY A 340 -9.82 -14.15 15.78
C GLY A 340 -9.54 -13.33 14.52
N PHE A 341 -9.87 -12.02 14.50
CA PHE A 341 -9.50 -11.14 13.39
C PHE A 341 -8.10 -10.55 13.59
N ASN A 342 -7.32 -10.57 12.50
CA ASN A 342 -6.13 -9.73 12.36
C ASN A 342 -6.51 -8.46 11.61
N LEU A 343 -6.15 -7.32 12.16
CA LEU A 343 -6.35 -6.02 11.53
C LEU A 343 -5.10 -5.56 10.79
N GLU A 344 -5.31 -4.92 9.66
CA GLU A 344 -4.31 -4.19 8.88
C GLU A 344 -4.83 -2.78 8.63
N ASN A 345 -4.03 -1.78 8.96
CA ASN A 345 -4.35 -0.38 8.71
C ASN A 345 -3.68 0.09 7.42
N THR A 346 -4.47 0.56 6.48
CA THR A 346 -4.01 1.16 5.23
C THR A 346 -4.43 2.63 5.16
N ALA A 347 -3.84 3.40 4.26
CA ALA A 347 -4.20 4.82 4.06
C ALA A 347 -5.69 5.05 3.70
N GLN A 348 -6.42 4.04 3.30
CA GLN A 348 -7.80 4.16 2.80
C GLN A 348 -8.83 3.43 3.64
N ALA A 349 -8.42 2.42 4.42
CA ALA A 349 -9.33 1.57 5.17
C ALA A 349 -8.59 0.76 6.23
N VAL A 350 -9.31 0.38 7.28
CA VAL A 350 -8.87 -0.71 8.16
C VAL A 350 -9.47 -2.01 7.63
N LEU A 351 -8.61 -2.95 7.32
CA LEU A 351 -8.98 -4.27 6.83
C LEU A 351 -8.84 -5.29 7.97
N GLY A 352 -9.71 -6.27 8.00
CA GLY A 352 -9.65 -7.36 8.97
C GLY A 352 -9.93 -8.70 8.32
N VAL A 353 -9.15 -9.71 8.65
CA VAL A 353 -9.38 -11.09 8.18
C VAL A 353 -9.34 -12.03 9.38
N LYS A 354 -10.34 -12.90 9.47
CA LYS A 354 -10.39 -13.92 10.51
C LYS A 354 -9.36 -15.02 10.25
N HIS A 355 -8.68 -15.48 11.29
CA HIS A 355 -7.80 -16.64 11.21
C HIS A 355 -8.50 -17.83 10.56
N GLY A 356 -7.86 -18.48 9.60
CA GLY A 356 -8.47 -19.55 8.82
C GLY A 356 -9.38 -19.08 7.68
N GLY A 357 -9.56 -17.76 7.48
CA GLY A 357 -10.39 -17.19 6.41
C GLY A 357 -11.89 -17.30 6.69
N GLY A 358 -12.70 -17.12 5.65
CA GLY A 358 -14.17 -17.27 5.72
C GLY A 358 -14.93 -16.08 6.31
N GLN A 359 -14.25 -15.12 6.94
CA GLN A 359 -14.82 -13.83 7.36
C GLN A 359 -13.80 -12.71 7.15
N ALA A 360 -14.29 -11.56 6.72
CA ALA A 360 -13.50 -10.34 6.52
C ALA A 360 -14.25 -9.11 7.03
N LEU A 361 -13.50 -8.06 7.34
CA LEU A 361 -13.98 -6.75 7.76
C LEU A 361 -13.28 -5.67 6.94
N ARG A 362 -14.03 -4.66 6.52
CA ARG A 362 -13.51 -3.40 6.04
C ARG A 362 -14.18 -2.26 6.79
N LEU A 363 -13.39 -1.34 7.34
CA LEU A 363 -13.84 -0.05 7.84
C LEU A 363 -13.21 1.04 6.97
N ASP A 364 -14.05 1.85 6.34
CA ASP A 364 -13.62 3.03 5.60
C ASP A 364 -14.54 4.23 5.88
N VAL A 365 -14.18 5.38 5.32
CA VAL A 365 -14.88 6.64 5.52
C VAL A 365 -15.34 7.23 4.20
N VAL A 366 -16.56 7.80 4.19
CA VAL A 366 -17.13 8.50 3.04
C VAL A 366 -17.82 9.77 3.49
N ARG A 367 -17.92 10.73 2.58
CA ARG A 367 -18.76 11.91 2.78
C ARG A 367 -20.16 11.63 2.27
N VAL A 368 -21.13 11.76 3.17
CA VAL A 368 -22.55 11.64 2.86
C VAL A 368 -23.23 12.94 3.32
N PRO A 369 -23.96 13.65 2.45
CA PRO A 369 -24.66 14.87 2.82
C PRO A 369 -25.49 14.72 4.10
N ALA A 370 -25.56 15.77 4.90
CA ALA A 370 -26.26 15.71 6.19
C ALA A 370 -27.77 15.43 6.01
N GLU A 371 -28.32 15.86 4.89
CA GLU A 371 -29.73 15.71 4.50
C GLU A 371 -30.07 14.28 4.08
N GLN A 372 -29.08 13.51 3.63
CA GLN A 372 -29.27 12.12 3.25
C GLN A 372 -29.27 11.23 4.47
N THR A 373 -30.38 10.49 4.70
CA THR A 373 -30.45 9.50 5.78
C THR A 373 -29.47 8.35 5.51
N LEU A 374 -29.00 7.71 6.58
CA LEU A 374 -28.07 6.59 6.45
C LEU A 374 -28.72 5.36 5.81
N ALA A 375 -30.02 5.15 6.06
CA ALA A 375 -30.82 4.13 5.39
C ALA A 375 -30.89 4.38 3.88
N ALA A 376 -31.17 5.62 3.44
CA ALA A 376 -31.16 5.99 2.03
C ALA A 376 -29.77 5.89 1.40
N TYR A 377 -28.72 6.16 2.18
CA TYR A 377 -27.34 5.96 1.73
C TYR A 377 -27.03 4.47 1.52
N LEU A 378 -27.37 3.60 2.45
CA LEU A 378 -27.15 2.14 2.30
C LEU A 378 -27.81 1.60 1.03
N THR A 379 -29.00 2.08 0.68
CA THR A 379 -29.78 1.65 -0.51
C THR A 379 -29.46 2.44 -1.78
N SER A 380 -28.44 3.31 -1.79
CA SER A 380 -28.12 4.19 -2.95
C SER A 380 -27.42 3.49 -4.12
N GLY A 381 -27.19 2.18 -4.05
CA GLY A 381 -26.62 1.39 -5.17
C GLY A 381 -25.09 1.32 -5.17
N TRP A 382 -24.41 1.73 -4.10
CA TRP A 382 -22.95 1.58 -3.97
C TRP A 382 -22.50 0.13 -3.69
N ILE A 383 -23.44 -0.71 -3.26
CA ILE A 383 -23.29 -2.17 -3.15
C ILE A 383 -24.54 -2.83 -3.72
N GLU A 384 -24.34 -3.93 -4.44
CA GLU A 384 -25.43 -4.71 -5.03
C GLU A 384 -25.96 -5.74 -4.01
N GLY A 385 -27.18 -6.25 -4.25
CA GLY A 385 -27.76 -7.35 -3.47
C GLY A 385 -28.23 -6.98 -2.07
N ILE A 386 -28.48 -5.70 -1.77
CA ILE A 386 -29.04 -5.29 -0.48
C ILE A 386 -30.45 -5.87 -0.29
N ASP A 387 -30.65 -6.51 0.85
CA ASP A 387 -31.96 -6.95 1.32
C ASP A 387 -32.64 -5.81 2.10
N ALA A 388 -33.56 -5.12 1.42
CA ALA A 388 -34.27 -3.97 1.99
C ALA A 388 -35.12 -4.34 3.22
N SER A 389 -35.49 -5.62 3.41
CA SER A 389 -36.24 -6.08 4.57
C SER A 389 -35.41 -6.08 5.87
N THR A 390 -34.07 -6.05 5.73
CA THR A 390 -33.12 -6.03 6.85
C THR A 390 -32.60 -4.62 7.18
N LEU A 391 -33.10 -3.60 6.45
CA LEU A 391 -32.69 -2.22 6.65
C LEU A 391 -33.28 -1.71 7.97
N GLU A 392 -32.40 -1.23 8.84
CA GLU A 392 -32.77 -0.77 10.17
C GLU A 392 -31.96 0.48 10.54
N ASP A 393 -32.64 1.51 11.04
CA ASP A 393 -31.99 2.63 11.71
C ASP A 393 -31.63 2.23 13.13
N VAL A 394 -30.38 2.40 13.51
CA VAL A 394 -29.84 1.99 14.81
C VAL A 394 -29.03 3.12 15.44
N SER A 395 -28.68 2.97 16.71
CA SER A 395 -27.75 3.86 17.41
C SER A 395 -26.52 3.08 17.88
N VAL A 396 -25.35 3.62 17.65
CA VAL A 396 -24.07 3.06 18.12
C VAL A 396 -23.41 4.07 19.05
N ASN A 397 -23.43 3.82 20.36
CA ASN A 397 -22.88 4.72 21.38
C ASN A 397 -23.31 6.19 21.24
N GLY A 398 -24.58 6.40 20.90
CA GLY A 398 -25.15 7.73 20.70
C GLY A 398 -24.96 8.33 19.31
N PHE A 399 -24.29 7.64 18.39
CA PHE A 399 -24.18 8.05 16.99
C PHE A 399 -25.33 7.48 16.18
N ALA A 400 -25.91 8.31 15.30
CA ALA A 400 -26.89 7.84 14.32
C ALA A 400 -26.21 6.84 13.37
N ALA A 401 -26.86 5.70 13.16
CA ALA A 401 -26.38 4.65 12.31
C ALA A 401 -27.52 3.94 11.59
N ALA A 402 -27.20 3.23 10.51
CA ALA A 402 -28.10 2.31 9.85
C ALA A 402 -27.37 1.01 9.51
N THR A 403 -28.11 -0.10 9.45
CA THR A 403 -27.57 -1.41 9.08
C THR A 403 -28.44 -2.07 8.03
N ALA A 404 -27.83 -2.92 7.21
CA ALA A 404 -28.52 -3.78 6.26
C ALA A 404 -27.71 -5.04 5.98
N ALA A 405 -28.36 -6.11 5.54
CA ALA A 405 -27.71 -7.26 4.94
C ALA A 405 -27.64 -7.12 3.41
N ALA A 406 -26.64 -7.72 2.80
CA ALA A 406 -26.55 -7.84 1.35
C ALA A 406 -26.02 -9.22 0.98
N LYS A 407 -26.41 -9.72 -0.20
CA LYS A 407 -25.96 -11.01 -0.74
C LYS A 407 -25.19 -10.82 -2.02
N GLY A 408 -24.01 -11.41 -2.09
CA GLY A 408 -23.25 -11.58 -3.32
C GLY A 408 -23.14 -13.06 -3.72
N ASP A 409 -22.43 -13.35 -4.80
CA ASP A 409 -22.35 -14.71 -5.36
C ASP A 409 -21.67 -15.71 -4.43
N GLN A 410 -20.65 -15.29 -3.69
CA GLN A 410 -19.85 -16.16 -2.82
C GLN A 410 -19.80 -15.70 -1.36
N TRP A 411 -20.34 -14.51 -1.06
CA TRP A 411 -20.25 -13.87 0.23
C TRP A 411 -21.57 -13.22 0.61
N ASP A 412 -21.95 -13.41 1.86
CA ASP A 412 -22.99 -12.63 2.52
C ASP A 412 -22.35 -11.44 3.24
N PHE A 413 -23.02 -10.30 3.26
CA PHE A 413 -22.52 -9.09 3.87
C PHE A 413 -23.43 -8.59 4.98
N ARG A 414 -22.84 -8.03 6.05
CA ARG A 414 -23.52 -7.18 7.02
C ARG A 414 -22.87 -5.80 6.99
N LEU A 415 -23.69 -4.79 6.76
CA LEU A 415 -23.27 -3.42 6.54
C LEU A 415 -23.72 -2.55 7.71
N TYR A 416 -22.85 -1.64 8.14
CA TYR A 416 -23.22 -0.55 9.05
C TYR A 416 -22.67 0.76 8.49
N ALA A 417 -23.49 1.81 8.49
CA ALA A 417 -23.10 3.18 8.23
C ALA A 417 -23.31 3.99 9.52
N ILE A 418 -22.26 4.63 10.03
CA ILE A 418 -22.29 5.37 11.31
C ILE A 418 -21.87 6.81 11.03
N ARG A 419 -22.70 7.78 11.40
CA ARG A 419 -22.35 9.20 11.28
C ARG A 419 -21.55 9.65 12.48
N PHE A 420 -20.28 10.00 12.22
CA PHE A 420 -19.36 10.51 13.23
C PHE A 420 -18.76 11.83 12.76
N GLY A 421 -19.16 12.94 13.37
CA GLY A 421 -18.86 14.28 12.87
C GLY A 421 -19.56 14.56 11.53
N SER A 422 -18.80 15.05 10.56
CA SER A 422 -19.28 15.32 9.19
C SER A 422 -19.25 14.11 8.28
N ASP A 423 -18.61 13.02 8.70
CA ASP A 423 -18.31 11.88 7.84
C ASP A 423 -19.14 10.65 8.24
N VAL A 424 -19.24 9.70 7.33
CA VAL A 424 -19.90 8.41 7.55
C VAL A 424 -18.86 7.30 7.48
N TYR A 425 -18.77 6.54 8.56
CA TYR A 425 -17.90 5.39 8.71
C TYR A 425 -18.67 4.13 8.35
N ARG A 426 -18.12 3.34 7.40
CA ARG A 426 -18.76 2.13 6.91
C ARG A 426 -18.05 0.91 7.43
N PHE A 427 -18.74 0.08 8.18
CA PHE A 427 -18.30 -1.28 8.48
C PHE A 427 -18.94 -2.23 7.48
N ILE A 428 -18.12 -2.97 6.77
CA ILE A 428 -18.51 -3.99 5.79
C ILE A 428 -17.94 -5.30 6.29
N PHE A 429 -18.78 -6.15 6.86
CA PHE A 429 -18.42 -7.51 7.21
C PHE A 429 -18.84 -8.43 6.07
N ALA A 430 -17.93 -9.31 5.67
CA ALA A 430 -18.18 -10.36 4.70
C ALA A 430 -18.05 -11.74 5.38
N THR A 431 -18.94 -12.66 5.09
CA THR A 431 -18.90 -14.06 5.57
C THR A 431 -19.33 -15.00 4.47
N LYS A 432 -18.73 -16.21 4.43
CA LYS A 432 -19.16 -17.25 3.48
C LYS A 432 -20.52 -17.86 3.85
N HIS A 433 -20.87 -17.79 5.13
CA HIS A 433 -22.13 -18.35 5.66
C HIS A 433 -22.67 -17.37 6.72
N SER A 434 -23.74 -16.69 6.39
CA SER A 434 -24.46 -15.84 7.34
C SER A 434 -25.18 -16.71 8.38
N SER A 435 -25.14 -16.27 9.64
CA SER A 435 -25.83 -16.93 10.74
C SER A 435 -26.19 -15.90 11.82
N PRO A 436 -27.21 -16.18 12.66
CA PRO A 436 -27.52 -15.30 13.80
C PRO A 436 -26.32 -15.07 14.72
N GLU A 437 -25.44 -16.04 14.83
CA GLU A 437 -24.22 -15.93 15.64
C GLU A 437 -23.21 -14.97 15.01
N SER A 438 -22.95 -15.07 13.69
CA SER A 438 -22.09 -14.11 12.99
C SER A 438 -22.65 -12.67 13.06
N ASP A 439 -23.94 -12.52 12.90
CA ASP A 439 -24.61 -11.21 13.01
C ASP A 439 -24.47 -10.61 14.42
N ARG A 440 -24.61 -11.43 15.47
CA ARG A 440 -24.39 -11.01 16.86
C ARG A 440 -22.95 -10.53 17.06
N ILE A 441 -21.96 -11.33 16.62
CA ILE A 441 -20.53 -11.02 16.74
C ILE A 441 -20.20 -9.70 16.02
N PHE A 442 -20.73 -9.48 14.81
CA PHE A 442 -20.50 -8.26 14.05
C PHE A 442 -21.14 -7.04 14.74
N ARG A 443 -22.36 -7.19 15.24
CA ARG A 443 -23.06 -6.15 16.02
C ARG A 443 -22.29 -5.78 17.28
N GLU A 444 -21.78 -6.75 18.02
CA GLU A 444 -20.96 -6.51 19.21
C GLU A 444 -19.67 -5.75 18.86
N SER A 445 -18.99 -6.13 17.78
CA SER A 445 -17.82 -5.40 17.31
C SER A 445 -18.13 -3.96 16.95
N VAL A 446 -19.19 -3.70 16.18
CA VAL A 446 -19.65 -2.35 15.85
C VAL A 446 -20.05 -1.57 17.10
N GLY A 447 -20.68 -2.23 18.08
CA GLY A 447 -21.03 -1.65 19.38
C GLY A 447 -19.85 -1.13 20.18
N THR A 448 -18.61 -1.52 19.82
CA THR A 448 -17.39 -0.98 20.43
C THR A 448 -16.91 0.33 19.79
N PHE A 449 -17.48 0.75 18.66
CA PHE A 449 -17.13 2.01 18.00
C PHE A 449 -17.55 3.20 18.86
N ARG A 450 -16.59 4.01 19.31
CA ARG A 450 -16.84 5.13 20.22
C ARG A 450 -15.78 6.23 20.09
N ARG A 451 -16.04 7.38 20.72
CA ARG A 451 -15.01 8.39 20.92
C ARG A 451 -13.90 7.87 21.85
N MET A 452 -12.68 8.26 21.55
CA MET A 452 -11.55 8.08 22.46
C MET A 452 -11.62 9.11 23.59
N SER A 453 -11.20 8.73 24.80
CA SER A 453 -10.95 9.66 25.88
C SER A 453 -9.67 10.45 25.62
N LEU A 454 -9.49 11.59 26.30
CA LEU A 454 -8.25 12.38 26.21
C LEU A 454 -7.03 11.54 26.63
N ALA A 455 -7.15 10.75 27.69
CA ALA A 455 -6.07 9.88 28.15
C ALA A 455 -5.68 8.82 27.11
N GLU A 456 -6.65 8.26 26.38
CA GLU A 456 -6.38 7.32 25.29
C GLU A 456 -5.68 8.01 24.10
N ILE A 457 -6.06 9.24 23.78
CA ILE A 457 -5.43 10.03 22.72
C ILE A 457 -3.98 10.36 23.10
N GLU A 458 -3.75 10.81 24.33
CA GLU A 458 -2.41 11.14 24.84
C GLU A 458 -1.48 9.91 24.95
N SER A 459 -2.03 8.75 25.27
CA SER A 459 -1.29 7.48 25.35
C SER A 459 -1.05 6.83 23.99
N ALA A 460 -1.75 7.23 22.93
CA ALA A 460 -1.59 6.67 21.61
C ALA A 460 -0.41 7.30 20.87
N LYS A 461 0.81 6.95 21.30
CA LYS A 461 2.07 7.43 20.70
C LYS A 461 2.49 6.53 19.54
N PRO A 462 3.10 7.11 18.47
CA PRO A 462 3.71 6.31 17.42
C PRO A 462 4.97 5.62 17.93
N LEU A 463 5.24 4.44 17.42
CA LEU A 463 6.56 3.84 17.59
C LEU A 463 7.58 4.63 16.77
N ARG A 464 8.82 4.69 17.28
CA ARG A 464 9.93 5.38 16.63
C ARG A 464 11.19 4.53 16.65
N LEU A 465 12.06 4.75 15.67
CA LEU A 465 13.42 4.24 15.79
C LEU A 465 14.21 5.10 16.78
N GLN A 466 15.00 4.44 17.59
CA GLN A 466 16.03 5.05 18.44
C GLN A 466 17.36 4.40 18.11
N ILE A 467 18.37 5.23 17.89
CA ILE A 467 19.73 4.75 17.70
C ILE A 467 20.41 4.64 19.06
N VAL A 468 20.96 3.48 19.34
CA VAL A 468 21.67 3.21 20.60
C VAL A 468 23.06 2.67 20.34
N THR A 469 24.03 3.13 21.13
CA THR A 469 25.39 2.59 21.12
C THR A 469 25.45 1.32 21.95
N VAL A 470 25.97 0.24 21.37
CA VAL A 470 26.12 -1.06 22.03
C VAL A 470 27.15 -0.98 23.14
N GLY A 471 26.73 -1.26 24.37
CA GLY A 471 27.61 -1.35 25.54
C GLY A 471 28.38 -2.68 25.60
N PRO A 472 29.41 -2.78 26.47
CA PRO A 472 30.24 -3.99 26.60
C PRO A 472 29.47 -5.25 27.04
N SER A 473 28.34 -5.09 27.73
CA SER A 473 27.52 -6.20 28.24
C SER A 473 26.23 -6.41 27.46
N ASP A 474 26.01 -5.68 26.35
CA ASP A 474 24.81 -5.80 25.56
C ASP A 474 24.86 -7.03 24.66
N THR A 475 23.73 -7.69 24.56
CA THR A 475 23.50 -8.80 23.63
C THR A 475 22.28 -8.48 22.76
N VAL A 476 22.14 -9.21 21.66
CA VAL A 476 20.98 -9.10 20.79
C VAL A 476 19.68 -9.26 21.59
N GLU A 477 19.63 -10.25 22.47
CA GLU A 477 18.45 -10.56 23.28
C GLU A 477 18.11 -9.39 24.24
N LYS A 478 19.13 -8.84 24.91
CA LYS A 478 18.92 -7.71 25.84
C LYS A 478 18.40 -6.47 25.14
N LEU A 479 18.94 -6.11 23.97
CA LEU A 479 18.49 -4.94 23.23
C LEU A 479 17.14 -5.19 22.55
N ALA A 480 16.90 -6.41 22.04
CA ALA A 480 15.61 -6.81 21.48
C ALA A 480 14.48 -6.71 22.53
N MET A 481 14.71 -7.11 23.76
CA MET A 481 13.73 -7.01 24.85
C MET A 481 13.40 -5.56 25.25
N ARG A 482 14.22 -4.59 24.88
CA ARG A 482 13.93 -3.15 25.08
C ARG A 482 13.00 -2.57 24.01
N MET A 483 12.78 -3.32 22.93
CA MET A 483 11.93 -2.83 21.85
C MET A 483 10.45 -2.86 22.26
N ALA A 484 9.71 -1.84 21.84
CA ALA A 484 8.27 -1.71 22.09
C ALA A 484 7.41 -2.61 21.17
N VAL A 485 8.02 -3.45 20.34
CA VAL A 485 7.32 -4.51 19.60
C VAL A 485 7.13 -5.73 20.48
N THR A 486 6.00 -6.42 20.34
CA THR A 486 5.61 -7.50 21.29
C THR A 486 5.79 -8.91 20.73
N ASP A 487 6.00 -9.05 19.42
CA ASP A 487 6.16 -10.34 18.77
C ASP A 487 7.55 -10.49 18.14
N ARG A 488 8.14 -11.66 18.24
CA ARG A 488 9.41 -12.04 17.60
C ARG A 488 10.51 -10.98 17.75
N GLN A 489 10.67 -10.43 18.97
CA GLN A 489 11.55 -9.28 19.23
C GLN A 489 13.00 -9.50 18.78
N VAL A 490 13.55 -10.70 19.00
CA VAL A 490 14.94 -11.03 18.64
C VAL A 490 15.12 -11.06 17.12
N GLU A 491 14.23 -11.73 16.43
CA GLU A 491 14.27 -11.82 14.96
C GLU A 491 14.05 -10.44 14.33
N ARG A 492 13.07 -9.66 14.83
CA ARG A 492 12.85 -8.29 14.36
C ARG A 492 14.06 -7.38 14.59
N PHE A 493 14.72 -7.51 15.75
CA PHE A 493 15.94 -6.77 16.04
C PHE A 493 17.03 -7.11 15.04
N ARG A 494 17.23 -8.42 14.74
CA ARG A 494 18.22 -8.86 13.77
C ARG A 494 17.94 -8.32 12.37
N VAL A 495 16.74 -8.48 11.89
CA VAL A 495 16.33 -7.99 10.56
C VAL A 495 16.48 -6.48 10.46
N LEU A 496 16.03 -5.73 11.48
CA LEU A 496 16.12 -4.28 11.51
C LEU A 496 17.57 -3.77 11.44
N ASN A 497 18.51 -4.53 11.96
CA ASN A 497 19.93 -4.17 12.03
C ASN A 497 20.81 -4.90 11.00
N GLY A 498 20.21 -5.68 10.08
CA GLY A 498 20.94 -6.44 9.07
C GLY A 498 21.90 -7.47 9.66
N LEU A 499 21.53 -8.10 10.80
CA LEU A 499 22.37 -9.07 11.52
C LEU A 499 22.03 -10.49 11.07
N GLU A 500 23.06 -11.23 10.68
CA GLU A 500 22.93 -12.64 10.34
C GLU A 500 22.57 -13.51 11.58
N PRO A 501 21.97 -14.70 11.37
CA PRO A 501 21.72 -15.65 12.45
C PRO A 501 23.01 -16.00 13.20
N GLY A 502 23.03 -15.78 14.52
CA GLY A 502 24.20 -16.05 15.37
C GLY A 502 25.26 -14.93 15.41
N GLU A 503 25.13 -13.89 14.61
CA GLU A 503 26.02 -12.73 14.67
C GLU A 503 25.89 -12.02 16.02
N ARG A 504 27.06 -11.62 16.59
CA ARG A 504 27.17 -10.92 17.88
C ARG A 504 27.33 -9.43 17.65
N LEU A 505 26.79 -8.65 18.58
CA LEU A 505 26.98 -7.21 18.60
C LEU A 505 28.43 -6.85 18.93
N LYS A 506 28.93 -5.79 18.32
CA LYS A 506 30.23 -5.20 18.61
C LYS A 506 30.05 -4.02 19.55
N SER A 507 30.72 -4.03 20.72
CA SER A 507 30.72 -2.88 21.63
C SER A 507 31.18 -1.62 20.90
N GLY A 508 30.48 -0.51 21.11
CA GLY A 508 30.71 0.76 20.46
C GLY A 508 30.05 0.92 19.08
N SER A 509 29.46 -0.14 18.50
CA SER A 509 28.65 0.02 17.28
C SER A 509 27.28 0.60 17.60
N GLU A 510 26.66 1.22 16.59
CA GLU A 510 25.30 1.76 16.69
C GLU A 510 24.31 0.78 16.09
N VAL A 511 23.14 0.66 16.74
CA VAL A 511 22.05 -0.20 16.34
C VAL A 511 20.71 0.50 16.52
N LYS A 512 19.72 0.07 15.75
CA LYS A 512 18.34 0.53 15.80
C LYS A 512 17.56 -0.28 16.83
N ILE A 513 16.79 0.38 17.68
CA ILE A 513 15.72 -0.21 18.47
C ILE A 513 14.41 0.54 18.22
N VAL A 514 13.28 -0.12 18.45
CA VAL A 514 11.95 0.48 18.31
C VAL A 514 11.45 0.86 19.70
N VAL A 515 11.10 2.13 19.89
CA VAL A 515 10.59 2.68 21.17
C VAL A 515 9.27 3.42 20.94
N GLU A 516 8.54 3.73 22.04
CA GLU A 516 7.37 4.60 22.04
C GLU A 516 7.73 6.08 22.11
#